data_95cc358ea93e6dfda3063007a317f823
#
_entry.id   95cc358ea93e6dfda3063007a317f823
#
_cell.length_a   1.000
_cell.length_b   1.000
_cell.length_c   1.000
_cell.angle_alpha   90.00
_cell.angle_beta   90.00
_cell.angle_gamma   90.00
#
_symmetry.space_group_name_H-M   'P 1'
#
loop_
_entity.id
_entity.type
_entity.pdbx_description
1 polymer ?
#
loop_
_entity_poly.entity_id
_entity_poly.type
_entity_poly.pdbx_seq_one_letter_code
_entity_poly.pdbx_strand_id
1 'polypeptide(L)'
;MTYRSGRPLLRPLFALLMMCATVSAQPALAQGPSASTTLDAVERRAVVDQIARLLEEHYVYPDVGVSSGAHLRARLAAGAFDGMSDPRTYADALTSELQSVNHDKHMRVRLRPPRDASREEADPGAAVSRQLREMRGRNFGFERVEHLDGNVGYLDLRYFAPPELARGMATATMQLLSNSDAIVIDLRRNDGGSPELVQLLCSYFFDTRTHLNSLYWRRGDRTQEFWTLDDLPGRRMPRVPLFVLTSSGTFSGAEEFSYNMQTRHRATLIGETTGGGANPGDEMAVNERFAIFVPTGRAINPVTGTSWEGVGVKPDVAVDASAALDSALVRARAAARAFASAEIARETTAREVLTRRLAEARTLIGRRQLPAAEKMAAEALSTALAEHAVDERIINLLGYRELRAGMKALAIVIFKANVAAFPASANTHDSLGEAYMEHGDRELAIRSYRRSLELDPGNANARAMLEKLGSR
;
A
#
# COMPACT_ATOMS: atom_id res chain seq x y z
N MET A 1 38.52 17.14 -0.33
CA MET A 1 37.45 17.59 -1.24
C MET A 1 36.14 17.53 -0.49
N THR A 2 35.52 18.65 -0.32
CA THR A 2 34.49 19.03 0.63
C THR A 2 33.14 18.37 0.37
N TYR A 3 32.64 17.61 1.34
CA TYR A 3 31.28 17.09 1.38
C TYR A 3 30.30 18.25 1.70
N ARG A 4 29.47 18.62 0.75
CA ARG A 4 28.34 19.55 0.97
C ARG A 4 27.14 18.72 1.44
N SER A 5 26.81 18.87 2.72
CA SER A 5 25.56 18.40 3.34
C SER A 5 24.40 19.25 2.81
N GLY A 6 23.58 18.68 1.93
CA GLY A 6 22.26 19.21 1.58
C GLY A 6 21.30 18.98 2.74
N ARG A 7 20.86 20.05 3.41
CA ARG A 7 19.75 20.02 4.37
C ARG A 7 18.46 19.69 3.62
N PRO A 8 17.63 18.75 4.10
CA PRO A 8 16.29 18.58 3.55
C PRO A 8 15.44 19.79 3.93
N LEU A 9 14.85 20.44 2.94
CA LEU A 9 13.82 21.45 3.10
C LEU A 9 12.63 20.83 3.85
N LEU A 10 12.42 21.22 5.09
CA LEU A 10 11.17 21.00 5.82
C LEU A 10 10.04 21.68 5.04
N ARG A 11 9.28 20.91 4.29
CA ARG A 11 7.98 21.33 3.78
C ARG A 11 7.03 21.46 4.97
N PRO A 12 6.19 22.49 5.04
CA PRO A 12 5.31 22.67 6.20
C PRO A 12 4.30 21.52 6.26
N LEU A 13 4.33 20.80 7.38
CA LEU A 13 3.46 19.67 7.77
C LEU A 13 1.98 20.08 7.96
N PHE A 14 1.60 21.31 7.64
CA PHE A 14 0.33 21.90 8.03
C PHE A 14 -0.88 21.56 7.15
N ALA A 15 -0.69 21.04 5.96
CA ALA A 15 -1.81 20.85 5.02
C ALA A 15 -2.43 19.43 5.01
N LEU A 16 -1.82 18.43 5.65
CA LEU A 16 -2.25 17.01 5.50
C LEU A 16 -2.90 16.40 6.76
N LEU A 17 -3.03 17.14 7.86
CA LEU A 17 -3.50 16.58 9.14
C LEU A 17 -5.00 16.73 9.41
N MET A 18 -5.80 17.25 8.47
CA MET A 18 -7.23 17.51 8.71
C MET A 18 -8.20 16.45 8.20
N MET A 19 -7.74 15.27 7.85
CA MET A 19 -8.59 14.26 7.23
C MET A 19 -8.97 13.11 8.16
N CYS A 20 -9.44 13.34 9.39
CA CYS A 20 -10.20 12.30 10.11
C CYS A 20 -10.73 12.76 11.46
N ALA A 21 -12.01 13.01 11.51
CA ALA A 21 -12.79 12.92 12.73
C ALA A 21 -14.02 12.06 12.48
N THR A 22 -13.88 10.75 12.61
CA THR A 22 -15.02 9.85 12.71
C THR A 22 -15.48 9.79 14.16
N VAL A 23 -16.73 10.08 14.38
CA VAL A 23 -17.41 10.02 15.66
C VAL A 23 -17.74 8.57 15.98
N SER A 24 -16.98 7.96 16.89
CA SER A 24 -17.47 6.80 17.65
C SER A 24 -18.33 7.33 18.80
N ALA A 25 -19.52 6.78 18.97
CA ALA A 25 -20.39 7.06 20.11
C ALA A 25 -19.67 6.70 21.41
N GLN A 26 -19.33 7.72 22.20
CA GLN A 26 -18.87 7.55 23.58
C GLN A 26 -20.02 7.79 24.56
N PRO A 27 -20.06 7.09 25.72
CA PRO A 27 -21.02 7.36 26.78
C PRO A 27 -20.81 8.76 27.36
N ALA A 28 -21.90 9.42 27.67
CA ALA A 28 -21.96 10.77 28.21
C ALA A 28 -21.09 10.94 29.47
N LEU A 29 -20.06 11.74 29.38
CA LEU A 29 -19.39 12.37 30.52
C LEU A 29 -19.89 13.80 30.64
N ALA A 30 -20.12 14.19 31.90
CA ALA A 30 -20.78 15.38 32.37
C ALA A 30 -20.46 16.64 31.58
N GLN A 31 -21.52 17.32 31.13
CA GLN A 31 -21.49 18.60 30.43
C GLN A 31 -21.11 19.72 31.39
N GLY A 32 -19.98 20.38 31.11
CA GLY A 32 -19.76 21.76 31.54
C GLY A 32 -20.73 22.70 30.79
N PRO A 33 -20.96 23.94 31.24
CA PRO A 33 -21.98 24.81 30.70
C PRO A 33 -21.72 25.09 29.22
N SER A 34 -22.47 24.42 28.35
CA SER A 34 -22.55 24.67 26.94
C SER A 34 -23.25 26.03 26.75
N ALA A 35 -22.57 27.00 26.23
CA ALA A 35 -23.22 28.14 25.60
C ALA A 35 -24.02 27.60 24.40
N SER A 36 -25.26 27.16 24.61
CA SER A 36 -26.19 26.82 23.54
C SER A 36 -26.69 28.12 22.96
N THR A 37 -25.87 28.69 22.09
CA THR A 37 -26.34 29.78 21.26
C THR A 37 -27.22 29.18 20.17
N THR A 38 -28.53 29.41 20.29
CA THR A 38 -29.51 29.12 19.25
C THR A 38 -29.14 29.88 17.99
N LEU A 39 -29.40 29.31 16.81
CA LEU A 39 -29.24 29.97 15.52
C LEU A 39 -30.39 30.96 15.31
N ASP A 40 -30.06 32.20 14.94
CA ASP A 40 -31.02 33.16 14.46
C ASP A 40 -31.14 33.14 12.92
N ALA A 41 -32.07 33.90 12.38
CA ALA A 41 -32.33 33.96 10.94
C ALA A 41 -31.16 34.62 10.16
N VAL A 42 -30.43 35.55 10.80
CA VAL A 42 -29.32 36.26 10.17
C VAL A 42 -28.13 35.29 10.02
N GLU A 43 -27.83 34.54 11.06
CA GLU A 43 -26.76 33.55 11.03
C GLU A 43 -27.08 32.42 10.05
N ARG A 44 -28.32 31.88 10.01
CA ARG A 44 -28.72 30.88 9.03
C ARG A 44 -28.48 31.34 7.60
N ARG A 45 -28.85 32.59 7.29
CA ARG A 45 -28.61 33.18 5.96
C ARG A 45 -27.11 33.30 5.67
N ALA A 46 -26.33 33.82 6.60
CA ALA A 46 -24.89 33.98 6.43
C ALA A 46 -24.17 32.64 6.18
N VAL A 47 -24.58 31.56 6.86
CA VAL A 47 -24.07 30.19 6.66
C VAL A 47 -24.38 29.69 5.24
N VAL A 48 -25.64 29.82 4.77
CA VAL A 48 -26.03 29.41 3.42
C VAL A 48 -25.25 30.17 2.35
N ASP A 49 -25.15 31.51 2.49
CA ASP A 49 -24.44 32.35 1.53
C ASP A 49 -22.94 32.02 1.48
N GLN A 50 -22.34 31.73 2.60
CA GLN A 50 -20.94 31.34 2.66
C GLN A 50 -20.69 29.92 2.07
N ILE A 51 -21.54 28.93 2.37
CA ILE A 51 -21.51 27.62 1.76
C ILE A 51 -21.63 27.74 0.24
N ALA A 52 -22.61 28.49 -0.25
CA ALA A 52 -22.81 28.67 -1.68
C ALA A 52 -21.57 29.25 -2.37
N ARG A 53 -20.92 30.27 -1.77
CA ARG A 53 -19.65 30.81 -2.30
C ARG A 53 -18.55 29.80 -2.35
N LEU A 54 -18.35 29.01 -1.25
CA LEU A 54 -17.30 27.98 -1.19
C LEU A 54 -17.51 26.91 -2.28
N LEU A 55 -18.75 26.51 -2.55
CA LEU A 55 -19.08 25.55 -3.60
C LEU A 55 -18.83 26.12 -5.00
N GLU A 56 -19.27 27.36 -5.28
CA GLU A 56 -19.04 28.06 -6.55
C GLU A 56 -17.52 28.15 -6.85
N GLU A 57 -16.73 28.45 -5.84
CA GLU A 57 -15.29 28.68 -5.98
C GLU A 57 -14.47 27.39 -6.04
N HIS A 58 -14.81 26.35 -5.23
CA HIS A 58 -13.90 25.25 -4.95
C HIS A 58 -14.41 23.88 -5.38
N TYR A 59 -15.72 23.64 -5.50
CA TYR A 59 -16.24 22.31 -5.84
C TYR A 59 -15.71 21.83 -7.18
N VAL A 60 -15.28 20.56 -7.26
CA VAL A 60 -14.59 20.00 -8.44
C VAL A 60 -15.38 20.09 -9.74
N TYR A 61 -16.73 20.12 -9.66
CA TYR A 61 -17.62 20.34 -10.79
C TYR A 61 -18.25 21.74 -10.70
N PRO A 62 -17.72 22.78 -11.41
CA PRO A 62 -18.14 24.17 -11.25
C PRO A 62 -19.64 24.39 -11.39
N ASP A 63 -20.25 23.83 -12.45
CA ASP A 63 -21.68 24.00 -12.73
C ASP A 63 -22.58 23.38 -11.65
N VAL A 64 -22.14 22.23 -11.09
CA VAL A 64 -22.81 21.57 -9.97
C VAL A 64 -22.64 22.37 -8.69
N GLY A 65 -21.46 22.99 -8.48
CA GLY A 65 -21.21 23.89 -7.36
C GLY A 65 -22.16 25.10 -7.38
N VAL A 66 -22.30 25.74 -8.53
CA VAL A 66 -23.23 26.86 -8.75
C VAL A 66 -24.66 26.40 -8.49
N SER A 67 -25.11 25.28 -9.07
CA SER A 67 -26.48 24.79 -8.90
C SER A 67 -26.79 24.38 -7.46
N SER A 68 -25.83 23.76 -6.74
CA SER A 68 -25.98 23.40 -5.32
C SER A 68 -26.11 24.64 -4.44
N GLY A 69 -25.31 25.69 -4.68
CA GLY A 69 -25.39 26.96 -3.99
C GLY A 69 -26.74 27.68 -4.23
N ALA A 70 -27.18 27.72 -5.49
CA ALA A 70 -28.47 28.29 -5.87
C ALA A 70 -29.63 27.52 -5.21
N HIS A 71 -29.56 26.18 -5.16
CA HIS A 71 -30.57 25.35 -4.48
C HIS A 71 -30.67 25.70 -2.99
N LEU A 72 -29.56 25.79 -2.26
CA LEU A 72 -29.60 26.16 -0.85
C LEU A 72 -30.21 27.53 -0.61
N ARG A 73 -29.88 28.55 -1.44
CA ARG A 73 -30.47 29.90 -1.36
C ARG A 73 -31.99 29.87 -1.63
N ALA A 74 -32.43 29.08 -2.61
CA ALA A 74 -33.85 28.90 -2.90
C ALA A 74 -34.60 28.21 -1.76
N ARG A 75 -34.02 27.17 -1.15
CA ARG A 75 -34.59 26.47 0.02
C ARG A 75 -34.72 27.41 1.23
N LEU A 76 -33.68 28.23 1.47
CA LEU A 76 -33.69 29.25 2.53
C LEU A 76 -34.81 30.25 2.28
N ALA A 77 -34.95 30.79 1.05
CA ALA A 77 -36.00 31.76 0.68
C ALA A 77 -37.41 31.17 0.79
N ALA A 78 -37.55 29.85 0.55
CA ALA A 78 -38.82 29.12 0.73
C ALA A 78 -39.14 28.77 2.20
N GLY A 79 -38.31 29.20 3.17
CA GLY A 79 -38.55 28.94 4.60
C GLY A 79 -38.24 27.52 5.06
N ALA A 80 -37.50 26.71 4.26
CA ALA A 80 -37.20 25.32 4.58
C ALA A 80 -36.43 25.13 5.90
N PHE A 81 -35.74 26.16 6.34
CA PHE A 81 -34.93 26.17 7.55
C PHE A 81 -35.51 27.06 8.68
N ASP A 82 -36.75 27.58 8.49
CA ASP A 82 -37.39 28.41 9.49
C ASP A 82 -37.63 27.62 10.79
N GLY A 83 -37.41 28.26 11.91
CA GLY A 83 -37.52 27.62 13.23
C GLY A 83 -36.40 26.65 13.61
N MET A 84 -35.45 26.35 12.71
CA MET A 84 -34.26 25.54 13.07
C MET A 84 -33.31 26.38 13.92
N SER A 85 -33.39 26.18 15.22
CA SER A 85 -32.53 26.88 16.20
C SER A 85 -31.35 26.02 16.68
N ASP A 86 -31.44 24.69 16.56
CA ASP A 86 -30.34 23.77 16.90
C ASP A 86 -29.33 23.69 15.77
N PRO A 87 -28.04 24.00 16.06
CA PRO A 87 -26.99 24.01 15.04
C PRO A 87 -26.72 22.65 14.38
N ARG A 88 -26.88 21.56 15.13
CA ARG A 88 -26.67 20.20 14.59
C ARG A 88 -27.76 19.84 13.59
N THR A 89 -29.01 20.00 13.99
CA THR A 89 -30.16 19.79 13.10
C THR A 89 -30.04 20.61 11.82
N TYR A 90 -29.56 21.86 11.94
CA TYR A 90 -29.36 22.74 10.79
C TYR A 90 -28.22 22.23 9.87
N ALA A 91 -27.09 21.81 10.42
CA ALA A 91 -25.97 21.23 9.65
C ALA A 91 -26.40 19.95 8.90
N ASP A 92 -27.18 19.10 9.55
CA ASP A 92 -27.69 17.86 8.95
C ASP A 92 -28.70 18.16 7.83
N ALA A 93 -29.57 19.16 7.99
CA ALA A 93 -30.50 19.62 6.97
C ALA A 93 -29.76 20.19 5.74
N LEU A 94 -28.76 21.06 5.95
CA LEU A 94 -27.91 21.57 4.87
C LEU A 94 -27.18 20.46 4.12
N THR A 95 -26.65 19.49 4.84
CA THR A 95 -25.99 18.31 4.24
C THR A 95 -26.96 17.52 3.36
N SER A 96 -28.16 17.26 3.86
CA SER A 96 -29.21 16.55 3.12
C SER A 96 -29.61 17.28 1.84
N GLU A 97 -29.83 18.60 1.92
CA GLU A 97 -30.16 19.40 0.74
C GLU A 97 -29.05 19.42 -0.31
N LEU A 98 -27.78 19.53 0.11
CA LEU A 98 -26.66 19.48 -0.81
C LEU A 98 -26.55 18.11 -1.49
N GLN A 99 -26.60 17.04 -0.72
CA GLN A 99 -26.48 15.67 -1.27
C GLN A 99 -27.68 15.28 -2.14
N SER A 100 -28.83 15.93 -1.99
CA SER A 100 -29.98 15.72 -2.88
C SER A 100 -29.74 16.25 -4.30
N VAL A 101 -28.84 17.22 -4.45
CA VAL A 101 -28.52 17.86 -5.75
C VAL A 101 -27.31 17.22 -6.41
N ASN A 102 -26.24 17.02 -5.64
CA ASN A 102 -24.94 16.61 -6.18
C ASN A 102 -24.60 15.14 -5.95
N HIS A 103 -25.34 14.44 -5.10
CA HIS A 103 -25.15 13.03 -4.72
C HIS A 103 -23.77 12.71 -4.14
N ASP A 104 -22.95 13.73 -3.83
CA ASP A 104 -21.59 13.58 -3.32
C ASP A 104 -21.61 13.36 -1.80
N LYS A 105 -21.31 12.12 -1.38
CA LYS A 105 -21.38 11.72 0.03
C LYS A 105 -20.25 12.26 0.89
N HIS A 106 -19.17 12.77 0.30
CA HIS A 106 -18.13 13.49 1.03
C HIS A 106 -18.60 14.89 1.45
N MET A 107 -19.48 15.51 0.68
CA MET A 107 -19.96 16.87 0.96
C MET A 107 -20.84 16.86 2.20
N ARG A 108 -20.33 17.39 3.30
CA ARG A 108 -21.02 17.43 4.61
C ARG A 108 -20.74 18.73 5.33
N VAL A 109 -21.81 19.32 5.86
CA VAL A 109 -21.73 20.44 6.81
C VAL A 109 -21.61 19.87 8.23
N ARG A 110 -20.68 20.38 9.00
CA ARG A 110 -20.38 19.90 10.36
C ARG A 110 -20.24 21.05 11.33
N LEU A 111 -20.51 20.78 12.60
CA LEU A 111 -20.16 21.70 13.67
C LEU A 111 -18.65 21.66 13.90
N ARG A 112 -18.05 22.83 14.00
CA ARG A 112 -16.69 22.98 14.49
C ARG A 112 -16.69 22.83 16.02
N PRO A 113 -15.73 22.10 16.61
CA PRO A 113 -15.58 22.11 18.05
C PRO A 113 -15.32 23.53 18.53
N PRO A 114 -15.85 23.94 19.70
CA PRO A 114 -15.56 25.25 20.27
C PRO A 114 -14.03 25.44 20.37
N ARG A 115 -13.55 26.57 19.85
CA ARG A 115 -12.15 26.95 20.05
C ARG A 115 -11.94 27.29 21.54
N ASP A 116 -11.11 26.50 22.20
CA ASP A 116 -10.59 26.85 23.52
C ASP A 116 -9.30 27.66 23.29
N ALA A 117 -9.48 28.96 23.01
CA ALA A 117 -8.38 29.87 22.69
C ALA A 117 -7.29 29.85 23.78
N SER A 118 -7.69 29.66 25.05
CA SER A 118 -6.74 29.60 26.18
C SER A 118 -5.87 28.34 26.14
N ARG A 119 -6.37 27.22 25.59
CA ARG A 119 -5.62 25.97 25.43
C ARG A 119 -4.77 25.95 24.17
N GLU A 120 -5.24 26.56 23.07
CA GLU A 120 -4.48 26.65 21.81
C GLU A 120 -3.28 27.59 21.95
N GLU A 121 -3.43 28.70 22.70
CA GLU A 121 -2.30 29.60 23.02
C GLU A 121 -1.27 28.97 23.96
N ALA A 122 -1.71 28.11 24.88
CA ALA A 122 -0.82 27.46 25.84
C ALA A 122 0.00 26.30 25.24
N ASP A 123 -0.53 25.56 24.25
CA ASP A 123 0.17 24.46 23.56
C ASP A 123 -0.41 24.22 22.16
N PRO A 124 0.11 24.90 21.14
CA PRO A 124 -0.31 24.70 19.75
C PRO A 124 -0.10 23.27 19.24
N GLY A 125 0.79 22.50 19.87
CA GLY A 125 1.06 21.09 19.53
C GLY A 125 0.13 20.07 20.21
N ALA A 126 -0.68 20.50 21.20
CA ALA A 126 -1.48 19.57 22.00
C ALA A 126 -2.52 18.80 21.18
N ALA A 127 -3.17 19.45 20.24
CA ALA A 127 -4.15 18.84 19.35
C ALA A 127 -3.50 17.78 18.43
N VAL A 128 -2.38 18.14 17.81
CA VAL A 128 -1.58 17.23 16.96
C VAL A 128 -1.08 16.04 17.77
N SER A 129 -0.56 16.30 18.98
CA SER A 129 -0.06 15.25 19.87
C SER A 129 -1.17 14.30 20.32
N ARG A 130 -2.39 14.80 20.53
CA ARG A 130 -3.57 13.99 20.87
C ARG A 130 -3.94 13.09 19.70
N GLN A 131 -4.08 13.65 18.50
CA GLN A 131 -4.41 12.90 17.29
C GLN A 131 -3.37 11.80 17.02
N LEU A 132 -2.08 12.10 17.14
CA LEU A 132 -1.01 11.10 16.99
C LEU A 132 -1.13 9.99 18.04
N ARG A 133 -1.48 10.29 19.30
CA ARG A 133 -1.72 9.27 20.33
C ARG A 133 -2.91 8.39 19.98
N GLU A 134 -4.00 8.96 19.48
CA GLU A 134 -5.19 8.21 19.06
C GLU A 134 -4.87 7.28 17.89
N MET A 135 -4.15 7.78 16.86
CA MET A 135 -3.72 6.96 15.72
C MET A 135 -2.78 5.83 16.16
N ARG A 136 -1.83 6.11 17.06
CA ARG A 136 -0.96 5.07 17.65
C ARG A 136 -1.74 4.05 18.45
N GLY A 137 -2.76 4.48 19.23
CA GLY A 137 -3.63 3.59 20.00
C GLY A 137 -4.44 2.63 19.13
N ARG A 138 -4.65 2.98 17.87
CA ARG A 138 -5.30 2.14 16.84
C ARG A 138 -4.32 1.52 15.87
N ASN A 139 -3.04 1.50 16.21
CA ASN A 139 -1.97 0.95 15.39
C ASN A 139 -2.01 1.46 13.94
N PHE A 140 -2.30 2.77 13.76
CA PHE A 140 -2.42 3.44 12.46
C PHE A 140 -3.41 2.77 11.49
N GLY A 141 -4.46 2.16 12.00
CA GLY A 141 -5.50 1.48 11.24
C GLY A 141 -5.28 -0.03 11.05
N PHE A 142 -4.12 -0.57 11.35
CA PHE A 142 -3.81 -1.99 11.27
C PHE A 142 -4.30 -2.70 12.54
N GLU A 143 -5.59 -2.98 12.62
CA GLU A 143 -6.25 -3.46 13.84
C GLU A 143 -5.89 -4.90 14.18
N ARG A 144 -5.78 -5.77 13.15
CA ARG A 144 -5.55 -7.19 13.34
C ARG A 144 -4.82 -7.78 12.13
N VAL A 145 -3.74 -8.49 12.38
CA VAL A 145 -3.00 -9.25 11.36
C VAL A 145 -2.85 -10.67 11.88
N GLU A 146 -3.31 -11.65 11.11
CA GLU A 146 -3.33 -13.05 11.53
C GLU A 146 -2.93 -13.99 10.40
N HIS A 147 -2.41 -15.14 10.83
CA HIS A 147 -2.22 -16.31 9.99
C HIS A 147 -3.25 -17.35 10.40
N LEU A 148 -4.22 -17.59 9.52
CA LEU A 148 -5.35 -18.48 9.76
C LEU A 148 -5.11 -19.87 9.18
N ASP A 149 -5.94 -20.85 9.61
CA ASP A 149 -5.91 -22.21 9.11
C ASP A 149 -5.99 -22.28 7.59
N GLY A 150 -5.19 -23.15 6.99
CA GLY A 150 -5.08 -23.32 5.54
C GLY A 150 -4.11 -22.34 4.87
N ASN A 151 -3.17 -21.80 5.64
CA ASN A 151 -2.17 -20.81 5.22
C ASN A 151 -2.82 -19.54 4.62
N VAL A 152 -3.89 -19.05 5.25
CA VAL A 152 -4.59 -17.83 4.85
C VAL A 152 -4.14 -16.67 5.72
N GLY A 153 -3.55 -15.64 5.11
CA GLY A 153 -3.27 -14.37 5.78
C GLY A 153 -4.52 -13.52 5.91
N TYR A 154 -4.73 -12.89 7.05
CA TYR A 154 -5.85 -12.00 7.30
C TYR A 154 -5.36 -10.64 7.81
N LEU A 155 -5.91 -9.57 7.27
CA LEU A 155 -5.68 -8.19 7.69
C LEU A 155 -7.02 -7.49 7.90
N ASP A 156 -7.32 -7.05 9.14
CA ASP A 156 -8.37 -6.06 9.44
C ASP A 156 -7.74 -4.66 9.39
N LEU A 157 -8.01 -3.92 8.33
CA LEU A 157 -7.51 -2.56 8.12
C LEU A 157 -8.67 -1.57 8.23
N ARG A 158 -8.61 -0.69 9.24
CA ARG A 158 -9.70 0.24 9.59
C ARG A 158 -9.53 1.63 8.99
N TYR A 159 -8.31 1.96 8.56
CA TYR A 159 -7.97 3.28 8.08
C TYR A 159 -6.65 3.27 7.32
N PHE A 160 -6.55 4.07 6.26
CA PHE A 160 -5.31 4.29 5.52
C PHE A 160 -4.62 5.54 6.08
N ALA A 161 -3.84 5.36 7.15
CA ALA A 161 -3.11 6.46 7.76
C ALA A 161 -2.01 7.01 6.83
N PRO A 162 -1.56 8.28 7.00
CA PRO A 162 -0.47 8.84 6.20
C PRO A 162 0.79 7.97 6.26
N PRO A 163 1.49 7.72 5.12
CA PRO A 163 2.65 6.82 5.07
C PRO A 163 3.79 7.23 5.99
N GLU A 164 3.94 8.52 6.28
CA GLU A 164 4.94 9.04 7.22
C GLU A 164 4.80 8.45 8.63
N LEU A 165 3.58 8.03 8.97
CA LEU A 165 3.23 7.42 10.24
C LEU A 165 3.09 5.89 10.15
N ALA A 166 2.57 5.38 9.04
CA ALA A 166 2.10 4.01 8.90
C ALA A 166 3.01 3.10 8.05
N ARG A 167 3.98 3.63 7.30
CA ARG A 167 4.83 2.84 6.39
C ARG A 167 5.50 1.65 7.08
N GLY A 168 6.06 1.85 8.28
CA GLY A 168 6.70 0.79 9.04
C GLY A 168 5.73 -0.35 9.37
N MET A 169 4.50 0.00 9.80
CA MET A 169 3.46 -0.98 10.12
C MET A 169 2.97 -1.70 8.85
N ALA A 170 2.74 -0.95 7.76
CA ALA A 170 2.36 -1.53 6.47
C ALA A 170 3.41 -2.53 5.97
N THR A 171 4.69 -2.17 6.02
CA THR A 171 5.79 -3.05 5.62
C THR A 171 5.84 -4.32 6.48
N ALA A 172 5.79 -4.20 7.81
CA ALA A 172 5.80 -5.34 8.72
C ALA A 172 4.61 -6.28 8.49
N THR A 173 3.42 -5.70 8.27
CA THR A 173 2.20 -6.45 7.94
C THR A 173 2.37 -7.22 6.63
N MET A 174 2.83 -6.57 5.56
CA MET A 174 3.02 -7.23 4.27
C MET A 174 4.10 -8.30 4.32
N GLN A 175 5.16 -8.12 5.11
CA GLN A 175 6.18 -9.16 5.34
C GLN A 175 5.60 -10.37 6.07
N LEU A 176 4.77 -10.16 7.10
CA LEU A 176 4.09 -11.26 7.81
C LEU A 176 3.17 -12.03 6.87
N LEU A 177 2.41 -11.35 6.02
CA LEU A 177 1.48 -11.95 5.07
C LEU A 177 2.17 -12.59 3.85
N SER A 178 3.43 -12.28 3.59
CA SER A 178 4.13 -12.70 2.37
C SER A 178 4.34 -14.22 2.23
N ASN A 179 4.19 -14.98 3.33
CA ASN A 179 4.28 -16.44 3.34
C ASN A 179 2.91 -17.13 3.29
N SER A 180 1.83 -16.38 3.10
CA SER A 180 0.48 -16.94 2.98
C SER A 180 0.20 -17.39 1.55
N ASP A 181 -0.60 -18.47 1.42
CA ASP A 181 -1.02 -19.01 0.12
C ASP A 181 -2.32 -18.37 -0.39
N ALA A 182 -3.00 -17.59 0.43
CA ALA A 182 -4.08 -16.68 0.07
C ALA A 182 -4.16 -15.56 1.12
N ILE A 183 -4.67 -14.39 0.75
CA ILE A 183 -4.79 -13.23 1.64
C ILE A 183 -6.23 -12.71 1.60
N VAL A 184 -6.75 -12.37 2.79
CA VAL A 184 -8.02 -11.67 2.99
C VAL A 184 -7.74 -10.33 3.62
N ILE A 185 -8.14 -9.24 2.96
CA ILE A 185 -8.08 -7.87 3.50
C ILE A 185 -9.50 -7.41 3.82
N ASP A 186 -9.76 -7.16 5.08
CA ASP A 186 -11.07 -6.74 5.58
C ASP A 186 -11.17 -5.22 5.65
N LEU A 187 -11.93 -4.65 4.71
CA LEU A 187 -12.21 -3.22 4.63
C LEU A 187 -13.66 -2.87 4.99
N ARG A 188 -14.43 -3.81 5.53
CA ARG A 188 -15.84 -3.58 5.88
C ARG A 188 -16.07 -2.41 6.84
N ARG A 189 -15.07 -2.06 7.62
CA ARG A 189 -15.10 -0.98 8.63
C ARG A 189 -14.02 0.07 8.36
N ASN A 190 -13.65 0.25 7.11
CA ASN A 190 -12.63 1.18 6.67
C ASN A 190 -13.28 2.36 5.94
N ASP A 191 -13.16 3.54 6.52
CA ASP A 191 -13.73 4.79 6.00
C ASP A 191 -12.76 5.58 5.09
N GLY A 192 -11.62 4.98 4.72
CA GLY A 192 -10.69 5.54 3.75
C GLY A 192 -9.38 6.03 4.34
N GLY A 193 -8.86 7.12 3.80
CA GLY A 193 -7.62 7.77 4.23
C GLY A 193 -6.67 8.11 3.08
N SER A 194 -5.34 8.04 3.35
CA SER A 194 -4.30 8.49 2.42
C SER A 194 -4.21 7.64 1.14
N PRO A 195 -4.32 8.25 -0.05
CA PRO A 195 -4.10 7.57 -1.32
C PRO A 195 -2.66 7.06 -1.49
N GLU A 196 -1.69 7.66 -0.81
CA GLU A 196 -0.30 7.20 -0.83
C GLU A 196 -0.13 5.89 -0.05
N LEU A 197 -0.91 5.64 1.01
CA LEU A 197 -0.91 4.34 1.70
C LEU A 197 -1.67 3.29 0.88
N VAL A 198 -2.75 3.68 0.20
CA VAL A 198 -3.42 2.83 -0.80
C VAL A 198 -2.42 2.40 -1.88
N GLN A 199 -1.68 3.35 -2.46
CA GLN A 199 -0.62 3.10 -3.44
C GLN A 199 0.42 2.10 -2.90
N LEU A 200 0.93 2.33 -1.69
CA LEU A 200 1.93 1.47 -1.06
C LEU A 200 1.41 0.03 -0.91
N LEU A 201 0.21 -0.17 -0.37
CA LEU A 201 -0.35 -1.50 -0.16
C LEU A 201 -0.70 -2.19 -1.49
N CYS A 202 -1.26 -1.47 -2.46
CA CYS A 202 -1.50 -1.99 -3.81
C CYS A 202 -0.21 -2.50 -4.44
N SER A 203 0.91 -1.79 -4.26
CA SER A 203 2.19 -2.11 -4.90
C SER A 203 2.73 -3.50 -4.55
N TYR A 204 2.35 -4.08 -3.41
CA TYR A 204 2.74 -5.45 -3.05
C TYR A 204 2.09 -6.53 -3.92
N PHE A 205 1.01 -6.21 -4.63
CA PHE A 205 0.22 -7.19 -5.37
C PHE A 205 0.41 -7.14 -6.89
N PHE A 206 1.37 -6.36 -7.38
CA PHE A 206 1.72 -6.28 -8.79
C PHE A 206 3.22 -6.50 -8.97
N ASP A 207 3.62 -7.18 -10.03
CA ASP A 207 5.01 -7.45 -10.42
C ASP A 207 5.56 -6.42 -11.41
N THR A 208 4.67 -5.72 -12.11
CA THR A 208 5.00 -4.71 -13.10
C THR A 208 4.53 -3.33 -12.65
N ARG A 209 5.16 -2.29 -13.17
CA ARG A 209 4.72 -0.92 -12.94
C ARG A 209 3.31 -0.72 -13.49
N THR A 210 2.36 -0.49 -12.59
CA THR A 210 0.92 -0.42 -12.89
C THR A 210 0.35 0.93 -12.49
N HIS A 211 -0.36 1.59 -13.39
CA HIS A 211 -1.08 2.82 -13.09
C HIS A 211 -2.36 2.47 -12.31
N LEU A 212 -2.44 2.86 -11.05
CA LEU A 212 -3.53 2.50 -10.13
C LEU A 212 -4.73 3.43 -10.30
N ASN A 213 -4.50 4.72 -10.11
CA ASN A 213 -5.52 5.75 -10.10
C ASN A 213 -4.91 7.10 -10.49
N SER A 214 -5.76 8.07 -10.83
CA SER A 214 -5.39 9.48 -10.98
C SER A 214 -6.35 10.34 -10.16
N LEU A 215 -5.83 11.40 -9.54
CA LEU A 215 -6.62 12.43 -8.87
C LEU A 215 -6.48 13.73 -9.63
N TYR A 216 -7.57 14.18 -10.22
CA TYR A 216 -7.68 15.52 -10.81
C TYR A 216 -8.07 16.52 -9.72
N TRP A 217 -7.40 17.65 -9.68
CA TRP A 217 -7.64 18.76 -8.76
C TRP A 217 -8.04 20.02 -9.54
N ARG A 218 -9.23 20.58 -9.25
CA ARG A 218 -9.70 21.79 -9.90
C ARG A 218 -8.75 22.96 -9.69
N ARG A 219 -8.26 23.14 -8.47
CA ARG A 219 -7.26 24.17 -8.17
C ARG A 219 -5.93 23.85 -8.85
N GLY A 220 -5.57 24.72 -9.79
CA GLY A 220 -4.35 24.58 -10.59
C GLY A 220 -4.46 23.61 -11.76
N ASP A 221 -5.67 23.11 -12.08
CA ASP A 221 -5.96 22.23 -13.23
C ASP A 221 -4.90 21.14 -13.40
N ARG A 222 -4.67 20.35 -12.33
CA ARG A 222 -3.60 19.37 -12.28
C ARG A 222 -4.12 17.97 -12.06
N THR A 223 -3.47 17.00 -12.68
CA THR A 223 -3.69 15.58 -12.43
C THR A 223 -2.47 14.98 -11.74
N GLN A 224 -2.69 14.25 -10.67
CA GLN A 224 -1.69 13.47 -9.95
C GLN A 224 -1.95 12.00 -10.24
N GLU A 225 -0.96 11.31 -10.79
CA GLU A 225 -1.03 9.88 -11.09
C GLU A 225 -0.43 9.06 -9.96
N PHE A 226 -1.09 7.95 -9.63
CA PHE A 226 -0.62 6.96 -8.65
C PHE A 226 -0.27 5.67 -9.38
N TRP A 227 1.02 5.38 -9.40
CA TRP A 227 1.59 4.16 -9.97
C TRP A 227 2.10 3.26 -8.86
N THR A 228 2.16 1.95 -9.08
CA THR A 228 2.83 1.06 -8.15
C THR A 228 4.29 1.51 -7.94
N LEU A 229 4.76 1.40 -6.69
CA LEU A 229 6.11 1.82 -6.31
C LEU A 229 7.14 0.81 -6.82
N ASP A 230 8.25 1.29 -7.37
CA ASP A 230 9.35 0.43 -7.82
C ASP A 230 10.16 -0.10 -6.62
N ASP A 231 10.47 0.77 -5.66
CA ASP A 231 11.19 0.43 -4.44
C ASP A 231 10.21 0.09 -3.31
N LEU A 232 10.18 -1.19 -2.94
CA LEU A 232 9.29 -1.75 -1.93
C LEU A 232 10.07 -2.64 -0.97
N PRO A 233 10.01 -2.36 0.34
CA PRO A 233 10.62 -3.26 1.32
C PRO A 233 9.90 -4.61 1.35
N GLY A 234 10.65 -5.71 1.18
CA GLY A 234 10.10 -7.06 1.26
C GLY A 234 9.60 -7.62 -0.08
N ARG A 235 8.90 -8.74 0.00
CA ARG A 235 8.50 -9.54 -1.17
C ARG A 235 7.17 -9.03 -1.75
N ARG A 236 7.09 -8.91 -3.08
CA ARG A 236 5.81 -8.75 -3.80
C ARG A 236 5.07 -10.08 -3.89
N MET A 237 3.75 -10.00 -3.97
CA MET A 237 2.84 -11.15 -3.96
C MET A 237 1.88 -11.12 -5.16
N PRO A 238 2.39 -10.98 -6.41
CA PRO A 238 1.53 -10.76 -7.59
C PRO A 238 0.63 -11.95 -7.90
N ARG A 239 1.00 -13.15 -7.50
CA ARG A 239 0.28 -14.40 -7.80
C ARG A 239 -0.60 -14.89 -6.64
N VAL A 240 -0.35 -14.45 -5.41
CA VAL A 240 -1.09 -14.91 -4.22
C VAL A 240 -2.57 -14.52 -4.36
N PRO A 241 -3.53 -15.45 -4.27
CA PRO A 241 -4.95 -15.14 -4.30
C PRO A 241 -5.33 -14.10 -3.25
N LEU A 242 -6.01 -13.02 -3.68
CA LEU A 242 -6.39 -11.91 -2.84
C LEU A 242 -7.92 -11.76 -2.80
N PHE A 243 -8.46 -11.65 -1.60
CA PHE A 243 -9.86 -11.39 -1.33
C PHE A 243 -9.98 -10.09 -0.54
N VAL A 244 -10.94 -9.25 -0.90
CA VAL A 244 -11.22 -7.98 -0.22
C VAL A 244 -12.65 -7.99 0.29
N LEU A 245 -12.83 -7.75 1.59
CA LEU A 245 -14.16 -7.69 2.18
C LEU A 245 -14.66 -6.25 2.17
N THR A 246 -15.88 -6.07 1.66
CA THR A 246 -16.51 -4.75 1.55
C THR A 246 -17.86 -4.72 2.27
N SER A 247 -18.28 -3.53 2.68
CA SER A 247 -19.63 -3.25 3.18
C SER A 247 -20.09 -1.87 2.72
N SER A 248 -21.31 -1.50 3.01
CA SER A 248 -21.82 -0.14 2.80
C SER A 248 -21.05 0.92 3.61
N GLY A 249 -20.28 0.52 4.63
CA GLY A 249 -19.37 1.37 5.41
C GLY A 249 -17.96 1.50 4.83
N THR A 250 -17.60 0.69 3.83
CA THR A 250 -16.34 0.84 3.09
C THR A 250 -16.39 2.12 2.27
N PHE A 251 -15.44 3.07 2.46
CA PHE A 251 -15.57 4.41 1.89
C PHE A 251 -14.24 5.00 1.41
N SER A 252 -14.29 5.95 0.44
CA SER A 252 -13.15 6.79 0.02
C SER A 252 -11.90 5.96 -0.37
N GLY A 253 -10.75 6.14 0.30
CA GLY A 253 -9.51 5.38 0.02
C GLY A 253 -9.66 3.86 0.12
N ALA A 254 -10.63 3.35 0.92
CA ALA A 254 -10.91 1.91 0.96
C ALA A 254 -11.65 1.43 -0.30
N GLU A 255 -12.49 2.29 -0.87
CA GLU A 255 -13.10 2.06 -2.18
C GLU A 255 -12.06 2.15 -3.29
N GLU A 256 -11.13 3.11 -3.20
CA GLU A 256 -10.01 3.23 -4.14
C GLU A 256 -9.19 1.94 -4.19
N PHE A 257 -8.78 1.40 -3.02
CA PHE A 257 -8.08 0.12 -2.95
C PHE A 257 -8.89 -0.99 -3.61
N SER A 258 -10.16 -1.12 -3.24
CA SER A 258 -11.06 -2.14 -3.76
C SER A 258 -11.23 -2.04 -5.28
N TYR A 259 -11.48 -0.82 -5.78
CA TYR A 259 -11.67 -0.56 -7.20
C TYR A 259 -10.41 -0.78 -8.03
N ASN A 260 -9.25 -0.37 -7.51
CA ASN A 260 -7.95 -0.63 -8.13
C ASN A 260 -7.68 -2.13 -8.28
N MET A 261 -8.02 -2.92 -7.27
CA MET A 261 -7.84 -4.37 -7.31
C MET A 261 -8.85 -5.06 -8.24
N GLN A 262 -10.11 -4.62 -8.21
CA GLN A 262 -11.17 -5.20 -9.03
C GLN A 262 -10.98 -4.93 -10.51
N THR A 263 -10.75 -3.66 -10.90
CA THR A 263 -10.62 -3.28 -12.32
C THR A 263 -9.44 -3.94 -13.03
N ARG A 264 -8.48 -4.44 -12.26
CA ARG A 264 -7.31 -5.20 -12.75
C ARG A 264 -7.42 -6.70 -12.53
N HIS A 265 -8.59 -7.19 -12.10
CA HIS A 265 -8.82 -8.60 -11.79
C HIS A 265 -7.79 -9.17 -10.81
N ARG A 266 -7.28 -8.32 -9.90
CA ARG A 266 -6.23 -8.71 -8.96
C ARG A 266 -6.79 -9.32 -7.67
N ALA A 267 -7.99 -8.92 -7.28
CA ALA A 267 -8.69 -9.45 -6.12
C ALA A 267 -10.13 -9.82 -6.44
N THR A 268 -10.69 -10.71 -5.63
CA THR A 268 -12.13 -10.98 -5.58
C THR A 268 -12.74 -10.19 -4.43
N LEU A 269 -13.68 -9.31 -4.71
CA LEU A 269 -14.42 -8.52 -3.73
C LEU A 269 -15.62 -9.31 -3.22
N ILE A 270 -15.80 -9.36 -1.90
CA ILE A 270 -16.86 -10.12 -1.24
C ILE A 270 -17.56 -9.26 -0.20
N GLY A 271 -18.88 -9.16 -0.24
CA GLY A 271 -19.65 -8.38 0.72
C GLY A 271 -20.76 -7.58 0.08
N GLU A 272 -20.88 -6.33 0.49
CA GLU A 272 -21.88 -5.38 0.00
C GLU A 272 -21.25 -4.33 -0.93
N THR A 273 -22.10 -3.65 -1.72
CA THR A 273 -21.70 -2.45 -2.45
C THR A 273 -21.23 -1.39 -1.46
N THR A 274 -20.13 -0.73 -1.78
CA THR A 274 -19.50 0.27 -0.91
C THR A 274 -20.23 1.62 -0.90
N GLY A 275 -19.75 2.55 -0.09
CA GLY A 275 -20.43 3.82 0.17
C GLY A 275 -20.60 4.75 -1.01
N GLY A 276 -19.69 4.76 -1.97
CA GLY A 276 -19.77 5.61 -3.18
C GLY A 276 -19.24 7.01 -2.99
N GLY A 277 -18.03 7.16 -2.42
CA GLY A 277 -17.33 8.44 -2.29
C GLY A 277 -15.96 8.40 -2.96
N ALA A 278 -15.79 9.07 -4.10
CA ALA A 278 -14.55 9.07 -4.86
C ALA A 278 -13.89 10.45 -4.98
N ASN A 279 -14.57 11.51 -4.56
CA ASN A 279 -14.09 12.86 -4.73
C ASN A 279 -13.33 13.36 -3.50
N PRO A 280 -11.98 13.44 -3.54
CA PRO A 280 -11.21 14.01 -2.44
C PRO A 280 -11.42 15.52 -2.34
N GLY A 281 -11.22 16.07 -1.14
CA GLY A 281 -11.41 17.49 -0.90
C GLY A 281 -10.83 17.95 0.41
N ASP A 282 -11.28 19.16 0.81
CA ASP A 282 -10.80 19.84 2.00
C ASP A 282 -11.97 20.27 2.91
N GLU A 283 -11.73 20.26 4.22
CA GLU A 283 -12.63 20.89 5.16
C GLU A 283 -12.40 22.41 5.15
N MET A 284 -13.44 23.17 4.87
CA MET A 284 -13.41 24.61 4.80
C MET A 284 -14.27 25.24 5.89
N ALA A 285 -13.75 26.27 6.54
CA ALA A 285 -14.49 27.01 7.52
C ALA A 285 -15.61 27.82 6.86
N VAL A 286 -16.84 27.64 7.34
CA VAL A 286 -18.00 28.47 6.96
C VAL A 286 -18.07 29.70 7.87
N ASN A 287 -17.98 29.45 9.18
CA ASN A 287 -17.83 30.49 10.23
C ASN A 287 -17.19 29.86 11.48
N GLU A 288 -17.28 30.50 12.63
CA GLU A 288 -16.73 29.99 13.90
C GLU A 288 -17.39 28.68 14.36
N ARG A 289 -18.64 28.41 13.93
CA ARG A 289 -19.45 27.26 14.39
C ARG A 289 -19.59 26.15 13.35
N PHE A 290 -19.43 26.45 12.08
CA PHE A 290 -19.66 25.51 10.98
C PHE A 290 -18.45 25.37 10.09
N ALA A 291 -18.23 24.16 9.61
CA ALA A 291 -17.35 23.84 8.50
C ALA A 291 -18.09 22.98 7.48
N ILE A 292 -17.63 23.00 6.25
CA ILE A 292 -18.10 22.13 5.18
C ILE A 292 -16.92 21.39 4.56
N PHE A 293 -17.05 20.08 4.32
CA PHE A 293 -16.13 19.37 3.46
C PHE A 293 -16.55 19.62 2.01
N VAL A 294 -15.66 20.23 1.24
CA VAL A 294 -15.88 20.52 -0.18
C VAL A 294 -14.96 19.63 -1.01
N PRO A 295 -15.51 18.72 -1.81
CA PRO A 295 -14.70 17.96 -2.79
C PRO A 295 -14.09 18.88 -3.83
N THR A 296 -12.76 19.00 -3.80
CA THR A 296 -11.98 19.87 -4.69
C THR A 296 -11.25 19.10 -5.80
N GLY A 297 -11.31 17.76 -5.73
CA GLY A 297 -10.76 16.85 -6.70
C GLY A 297 -11.71 15.71 -7.03
N ARG A 298 -11.31 14.89 -8.02
CA ARG A 298 -12.04 13.68 -8.41
C ARG A 298 -11.09 12.57 -8.79
N ALA A 299 -11.48 11.33 -8.47
CA ALA A 299 -10.74 10.15 -8.91
C ALA A 299 -11.07 9.80 -10.37
N ILE A 300 -10.07 9.32 -11.08
CA ILE A 300 -10.18 8.82 -12.46
C ILE A 300 -9.40 7.52 -12.55
N ASN A 301 -10.11 6.39 -12.59
CA ASN A 301 -9.45 5.10 -12.77
C ASN A 301 -9.00 4.93 -14.23
N PRO A 302 -7.72 4.59 -14.49
CA PRO A 302 -7.18 4.55 -15.85
C PRO A 302 -7.71 3.37 -16.70
N VAL A 303 -8.38 2.38 -16.09
CA VAL A 303 -9.00 1.26 -16.82
C VAL A 303 -10.39 1.61 -17.30
N THR A 304 -11.19 2.25 -16.43
CA THR A 304 -12.59 2.55 -16.71
C THR A 304 -12.83 3.96 -17.24
N GLY A 305 -11.86 4.89 -17.04
CA GLY A 305 -11.98 6.31 -17.34
C GLY A 305 -12.97 7.04 -16.39
N THR A 306 -13.48 6.35 -15.37
CA THR A 306 -14.49 6.86 -14.42
C THR A 306 -14.07 6.53 -12.97
N SER A 307 -15.00 6.66 -12.04
CA SER A 307 -14.79 6.37 -10.62
C SER A 307 -16.02 5.65 -10.03
N TRP A 308 -15.98 5.41 -8.72
CA TRP A 308 -17.07 4.81 -7.93
C TRP A 308 -17.99 5.88 -7.29
N GLU A 309 -17.83 7.15 -7.65
CA GLU A 309 -18.65 8.24 -7.10
C GLU A 309 -20.16 8.00 -7.28
N GLY A 310 -20.90 8.15 -6.19
CA GLY A 310 -22.35 8.00 -6.14
C GLY A 310 -22.86 6.56 -6.24
N VAL A 311 -22.10 5.63 -6.84
CA VAL A 311 -22.55 4.25 -7.14
C VAL A 311 -21.90 3.19 -6.26
N GLY A 312 -20.75 3.49 -5.68
CA GLY A 312 -19.94 2.52 -4.93
C GLY A 312 -19.26 1.46 -5.80
N VAL A 313 -18.41 0.65 -5.16
CA VAL A 313 -17.78 -0.51 -5.77
C VAL A 313 -18.66 -1.72 -5.49
N LYS A 314 -19.18 -2.36 -6.55
CA LYS A 314 -20.00 -3.57 -6.42
C LYS A 314 -19.09 -4.78 -6.19
N PRO A 315 -19.38 -5.64 -5.19
CA PRO A 315 -18.59 -6.85 -4.97
C PRO A 315 -18.81 -7.88 -6.09
N ASP A 316 -17.80 -8.73 -6.32
CA ASP A 316 -17.89 -9.87 -7.25
C ASP A 316 -18.78 -10.99 -6.66
N VAL A 317 -18.80 -11.08 -5.32
CA VAL A 317 -19.65 -12.01 -4.56
C VAL A 317 -20.48 -11.21 -3.58
N ALA A 318 -21.73 -10.96 -3.93
CA ALA A 318 -22.67 -10.22 -3.10
C ALA A 318 -23.20 -11.09 -1.95
N VAL A 319 -22.91 -10.67 -0.73
CA VAL A 319 -23.40 -11.26 0.53
C VAL A 319 -23.51 -10.17 1.58
N ASP A 320 -24.29 -10.39 2.62
CA ASP A 320 -24.32 -9.48 3.78
C ASP A 320 -22.92 -9.30 4.37
N ALA A 321 -22.61 -8.10 4.84
CA ALA A 321 -21.31 -7.79 5.45
C ALA A 321 -20.94 -8.74 6.60
N SER A 322 -21.91 -9.18 7.38
CA SER A 322 -21.74 -10.13 8.49
C SER A 322 -21.28 -11.52 8.02
N ALA A 323 -21.71 -11.97 6.83
CA ALA A 323 -21.36 -13.25 6.25
C ALA A 323 -20.12 -13.21 5.34
N ALA A 324 -19.60 -12.01 5.04
CA ALA A 324 -18.53 -11.83 4.06
C ALA A 324 -17.23 -12.54 4.46
N LEU A 325 -16.86 -12.52 5.74
CA LEU A 325 -15.64 -13.18 6.22
C LEU A 325 -15.71 -14.71 6.05
N ASP A 326 -16.80 -15.35 6.47
CA ASP A 326 -16.97 -16.80 6.34
C ASP A 326 -16.98 -17.20 4.87
N SER A 327 -17.69 -16.44 4.04
CA SER A 327 -17.72 -16.63 2.59
C SER A 327 -16.32 -16.54 1.96
N ALA A 328 -15.52 -15.56 2.40
CA ALA A 328 -14.15 -15.38 1.93
C ALA A 328 -13.22 -16.50 2.40
N LEU A 329 -13.31 -16.92 3.66
CA LEU A 329 -12.45 -17.97 4.22
C LEU A 329 -12.65 -19.31 3.52
N VAL A 330 -13.88 -19.68 3.16
CA VAL A 330 -14.14 -20.90 2.36
C VAL A 330 -13.41 -20.83 1.02
N ARG A 331 -13.50 -19.69 0.31
CA ARG A 331 -12.86 -19.47 -0.98
C ARG A 331 -11.34 -19.35 -0.87
N ALA A 332 -10.88 -18.62 0.12
CA ALA A 332 -9.45 -18.41 0.36
C ALA A 332 -8.72 -19.72 0.68
N ARG A 333 -9.29 -20.59 1.51
CA ARG A 333 -8.72 -21.92 1.79
C ARG A 333 -8.67 -22.82 0.55
N ALA A 334 -9.69 -22.75 -0.31
CA ALA A 334 -9.67 -23.50 -1.57
C ALA A 334 -8.61 -22.93 -2.53
N ALA A 335 -8.54 -21.61 -2.66
CA ALA A 335 -7.55 -20.92 -3.49
C ALA A 335 -6.11 -21.14 -2.97
N ALA A 336 -5.90 -21.11 -1.64
CA ALA A 336 -4.61 -21.38 -1.02
C ALA A 336 -4.09 -22.78 -1.37
N ARG A 337 -4.94 -23.82 -1.26
CA ARG A 337 -4.55 -25.19 -1.67
C ARG A 337 -4.19 -25.28 -3.15
N ALA A 338 -4.96 -24.64 -4.02
CA ALA A 338 -4.69 -24.63 -5.45
C ALA A 338 -3.39 -23.86 -5.76
N PHE A 339 -3.17 -22.73 -5.09
CA PHE A 339 -1.97 -21.92 -5.22
C PHE A 339 -0.72 -22.70 -4.76
N ALA A 340 -0.75 -23.30 -3.56
CA ALA A 340 0.36 -24.11 -3.05
C ALA A 340 0.71 -25.26 -4.01
N SER A 341 -0.29 -25.98 -4.53
CA SER A 341 -0.08 -27.04 -5.52
C SER A 341 0.56 -26.52 -6.81
N ALA A 342 0.11 -25.36 -7.28
CA ALA A 342 0.66 -24.72 -8.48
C ALA A 342 2.09 -24.21 -8.26
N GLU A 343 2.42 -23.67 -7.08
CA GLU A 343 3.81 -23.26 -6.73
C GLU A 343 4.72 -24.48 -6.70
N ILE A 344 4.34 -25.58 -6.01
CA ILE A 344 5.11 -26.82 -5.99
C ILE A 344 5.35 -27.37 -7.41
N ALA A 345 4.34 -27.32 -8.28
CA ALA A 345 4.49 -27.76 -9.67
C ALA A 345 5.47 -26.87 -10.45
N ARG A 346 5.41 -25.53 -10.27
CA ARG A 346 6.36 -24.58 -10.89
C ARG A 346 7.78 -24.81 -10.41
N GLU A 347 8.00 -24.91 -9.09
CA GLU A 347 9.30 -25.21 -8.53
C GLU A 347 9.89 -26.53 -9.05
N THR A 348 9.05 -27.56 -9.14
CA THR A 348 9.45 -28.87 -9.67
C THR A 348 9.86 -28.77 -11.13
N THR A 349 9.03 -28.14 -11.95
CA THR A 349 9.34 -27.92 -13.38
C THR A 349 10.62 -27.10 -13.55
N ALA A 350 10.80 -26.04 -12.76
CA ALA A 350 12.01 -25.21 -12.82
C ALA A 350 13.28 -26.01 -12.44
N ARG A 351 13.21 -26.89 -11.43
CA ARG A 351 14.31 -27.80 -11.06
C ARG A 351 14.62 -28.82 -12.16
N GLU A 352 13.62 -29.38 -12.80
CA GLU A 352 13.80 -30.31 -13.94
C GLU A 352 14.46 -29.60 -15.12
N VAL A 353 13.98 -28.39 -15.46
CA VAL A 353 14.59 -27.56 -16.53
C VAL A 353 16.03 -27.23 -16.18
N LEU A 354 16.32 -26.78 -14.95
CA LEU A 354 17.67 -26.48 -14.49
C LEU A 354 18.58 -27.72 -14.65
N THR A 355 18.12 -28.88 -14.16
CA THR A 355 18.91 -30.13 -14.24
C THR A 355 19.25 -30.49 -15.68
N ARG A 356 18.29 -30.44 -16.59
CA ARG A 356 18.48 -30.69 -18.01
C ARG A 356 19.44 -29.69 -18.64
N ARG A 357 19.25 -28.39 -18.39
CA ARG A 357 20.13 -27.33 -18.93
C ARG A 357 21.57 -27.43 -18.43
N LEU A 358 21.79 -27.78 -17.17
CA LEU A 358 23.15 -28.03 -16.68
C LEU A 358 23.81 -29.26 -17.35
N ALA A 359 23.04 -30.31 -17.65
CA ALA A 359 23.55 -31.47 -18.41
C ALA A 359 23.90 -31.09 -19.88
N GLU A 360 23.07 -30.26 -20.52
CA GLU A 360 23.37 -29.71 -21.84
C GLU A 360 24.62 -28.82 -21.82
N ALA A 361 24.77 -27.96 -20.80
CA ALA A 361 25.94 -27.10 -20.62
C ALA A 361 27.24 -27.94 -20.44
N ARG A 362 27.20 -29.07 -19.68
CA ARG A 362 28.33 -30.02 -19.64
C ARG A 362 28.71 -30.54 -21.02
N THR A 363 27.72 -30.89 -21.84
CA THR A 363 27.95 -31.37 -23.20
C THR A 363 28.61 -30.31 -24.08
N LEU A 364 28.17 -29.04 -23.97
CA LEU A 364 28.77 -27.90 -24.68
C LEU A 364 30.23 -27.66 -24.25
N ILE A 365 30.54 -27.77 -22.95
CA ILE A 365 31.92 -27.68 -22.45
C ILE A 365 32.79 -28.78 -23.07
N GLY A 366 32.31 -30.02 -23.13
CA GLY A 366 33.01 -31.13 -23.78
C GLY A 366 33.27 -30.86 -25.27
N ARG A 367 32.41 -30.07 -25.92
CA ARG A 367 32.58 -29.61 -27.31
C ARG A 367 33.40 -28.32 -27.46
N ARG A 368 34.01 -27.84 -26.39
CA ARG A 368 34.77 -26.57 -26.32
C ARG A 368 33.94 -25.29 -26.63
N GLN A 369 32.63 -25.34 -26.39
CA GLN A 369 31.67 -24.23 -26.57
C GLN A 369 31.36 -23.54 -25.23
N LEU A 370 32.43 -23.11 -24.54
CA LEU A 370 32.33 -22.55 -23.18
C LEU A 370 31.37 -21.35 -23.07
N PRO A 371 31.37 -20.32 -23.97
CA PRO A 371 30.47 -19.18 -23.85
C PRO A 371 28.99 -19.56 -23.94
N ALA A 372 28.64 -20.53 -24.78
CA ALA A 372 27.27 -21.03 -24.91
C ALA A 372 26.82 -21.80 -23.67
N ALA A 373 27.72 -22.60 -23.07
CA ALA A 373 27.47 -23.31 -21.83
C ALA A 373 27.26 -22.34 -20.65
N GLU A 374 28.09 -21.30 -20.53
CA GLU A 374 27.98 -20.28 -19.50
C GLU A 374 26.64 -19.56 -19.58
N LYS A 375 26.26 -19.09 -20.77
CA LYS A 375 24.97 -18.42 -21.01
C LYS A 375 23.80 -19.32 -20.62
N MET A 376 23.80 -20.56 -21.09
CA MET A 376 22.75 -21.54 -20.82
C MET A 376 22.60 -21.83 -19.32
N ALA A 377 23.69 -22.06 -18.60
CA ALA A 377 23.67 -22.33 -17.17
C ALA A 377 23.22 -21.11 -16.36
N ALA A 378 23.68 -19.90 -16.71
CA ALA A 378 23.28 -18.67 -16.05
C ALA A 378 21.78 -18.38 -16.22
N GLU A 379 21.23 -18.53 -17.45
CA GLU A 379 19.81 -18.37 -17.72
C GLU A 379 18.96 -19.38 -16.95
N ALA A 380 19.36 -20.64 -16.91
CA ALA A 380 18.64 -21.69 -16.20
C ALA A 380 18.65 -21.46 -14.68
N LEU A 381 19.76 -21.01 -14.10
CA LEU A 381 19.87 -20.65 -12.69
C LEU A 381 19.02 -19.43 -12.35
N SER A 382 19.05 -18.39 -13.21
CA SER A 382 18.22 -17.20 -13.04
C SER A 382 16.72 -17.55 -13.03
N THR A 383 16.27 -18.41 -13.96
CA THR A 383 14.89 -18.88 -13.99
C THR A 383 14.53 -19.69 -12.73
N ALA A 384 15.40 -20.60 -12.30
CA ALA A 384 15.15 -21.41 -11.11
C ALA A 384 15.10 -20.57 -9.83
N LEU A 385 15.91 -19.51 -9.73
CA LEU A 385 15.86 -18.53 -8.64
C LEU A 385 14.55 -17.74 -8.65
N ALA A 386 14.14 -17.23 -9.83
CA ALA A 386 12.90 -16.48 -9.98
C ALA A 386 11.65 -17.29 -9.59
N GLU A 387 11.66 -18.60 -9.87
CA GLU A 387 10.60 -19.54 -9.47
C GLU A 387 10.80 -20.14 -8.07
N HIS A 388 11.72 -19.63 -7.26
CA HIS A 388 12.05 -20.13 -5.92
C HIS A 388 12.41 -21.61 -5.84
N ALA A 389 12.81 -22.21 -6.95
CA ALA A 389 13.16 -23.62 -7.06
C ALA A 389 14.53 -23.94 -6.46
N VAL A 390 15.38 -22.93 -6.29
CA VAL A 390 16.70 -23.00 -5.68
C VAL A 390 16.97 -21.80 -4.78
N ASP A 391 17.82 -22.00 -3.79
CA ASP A 391 18.34 -20.98 -2.87
C ASP A 391 19.88 -20.96 -2.91
N GLU A 392 20.49 -20.08 -2.12
CA GLU A 392 21.95 -20.01 -1.98
C GLU A 392 22.58 -21.37 -1.73
N ARG A 393 22.01 -22.15 -0.79
CA ARG A 393 22.55 -23.43 -0.36
C ARG A 393 22.43 -24.48 -1.48
N ILE A 394 21.31 -24.53 -2.18
CA ILE A 394 21.09 -25.47 -3.30
C ILE A 394 22.04 -25.14 -4.45
N ILE A 395 22.20 -23.86 -4.80
CA ILE A 395 23.13 -23.44 -5.85
C ILE A 395 24.56 -23.79 -5.44
N ASN A 396 24.91 -23.58 -4.18
CA ASN A 396 26.22 -23.93 -3.66
C ASN A 396 26.51 -25.44 -3.78
N LEU A 397 25.54 -26.28 -3.42
CA LEU A 397 25.63 -27.74 -3.58
C LEU A 397 25.80 -28.14 -5.05
N LEU A 398 25.09 -27.49 -5.97
CA LEU A 398 25.23 -27.73 -7.40
C LEU A 398 26.64 -27.36 -7.88
N GLY A 399 27.19 -26.23 -7.48
CA GLY A 399 28.55 -25.80 -7.79
C GLY A 399 29.59 -26.80 -7.34
N TYR A 400 29.50 -27.25 -6.09
CA TYR A 400 30.44 -28.27 -5.56
C TYR A 400 30.27 -29.65 -6.20
N ARG A 401 29.04 -30.01 -6.62
CA ARG A 401 28.84 -31.24 -7.39
C ARG A 401 29.62 -31.20 -8.72
N GLU A 402 29.56 -30.08 -9.43
CA GLU A 402 30.30 -29.90 -10.68
C GLU A 402 31.83 -29.84 -10.46
N LEU A 403 32.26 -29.16 -9.39
CA LEU A 403 33.65 -29.04 -9.05
C LEU A 403 34.28 -30.42 -8.77
N ARG A 404 33.63 -31.25 -7.94
CA ARG A 404 34.03 -32.64 -7.65
C ARG A 404 33.99 -33.54 -8.89
N ALA A 405 33.12 -33.25 -9.87
CA ALA A 405 33.10 -33.95 -11.14
C ALA A 405 34.20 -33.50 -12.13
N GLY A 406 35.08 -32.57 -11.71
CA GLY A 406 36.12 -32.00 -12.57
C GLY A 406 35.66 -30.95 -13.57
N MET A 407 34.36 -30.60 -13.53
CA MET A 407 33.74 -29.60 -14.43
C MET A 407 33.97 -28.20 -13.90
N LYS A 408 35.24 -27.79 -13.71
CA LYS A 408 35.62 -26.55 -13.03
C LYS A 408 35.01 -25.29 -13.65
N ALA A 409 34.97 -25.21 -14.99
CA ALA A 409 34.38 -24.08 -15.72
C ALA A 409 32.87 -23.94 -15.39
N LEU A 410 32.12 -25.06 -15.36
CA LEU A 410 30.71 -25.04 -15.02
C LEU A 410 30.48 -24.69 -13.55
N ALA A 411 31.32 -25.21 -12.65
CA ALA A 411 31.26 -24.85 -11.23
C ALA A 411 31.44 -23.34 -11.03
N ILE A 412 32.40 -22.71 -11.72
CA ILE A 412 32.61 -21.26 -11.67
C ILE A 412 31.36 -20.51 -12.13
N VAL A 413 30.70 -20.93 -13.22
CA VAL A 413 29.45 -20.29 -13.70
C VAL A 413 28.37 -20.38 -12.63
N ILE A 414 28.19 -21.53 -12.01
CA ILE A 414 27.20 -21.76 -10.95
C ILE A 414 27.48 -20.87 -9.72
N PHE A 415 28.74 -20.83 -9.27
CA PHE A 415 29.11 -19.97 -8.13
C PHE A 415 29.04 -18.48 -8.45
N LYS A 416 29.34 -18.04 -9.67
CA LYS A 416 29.10 -16.67 -10.13
C LYS A 416 27.61 -16.29 -10.04
N ALA A 417 26.73 -17.18 -10.47
CA ALA A 417 25.29 -16.97 -10.34
C ALA A 417 24.85 -16.87 -8.86
N ASN A 418 25.47 -17.69 -7.98
CA ASN A 418 25.22 -17.63 -6.54
C ASN A 418 25.66 -16.29 -5.95
N VAL A 419 26.85 -15.80 -6.30
CA VAL A 419 27.35 -14.47 -5.87
C VAL A 419 26.44 -13.36 -6.38
N ALA A 420 25.99 -13.43 -7.62
CA ALA A 420 25.10 -12.42 -8.20
C ALA A 420 23.74 -12.35 -7.47
N ALA A 421 23.20 -13.50 -7.07
CA ALA A 421 21.93 -13.58 -6.36
C ALA A 421 22.06 -13.21 -4.85
N PHE A 422 23.21 -13.55 -4.24
CA PHE A 422 23.47 -13.36 -2.81
C PHE A 422 24.79 -12.62 -2.55
N PRO A 423 24.92 -11.37 -3.00
CA PRO A 423 26.22 -10.65 -3.00
C PRO A 423 26.71 -10.28 -1.59
N ALA A 424 25.85 -10.32 -0.58
CA ALA A 424 26.18 -10.05 0.82
C ALA A 424 26.55 -11.31 1.61
N SER A 425 26.53 -12.50 1.00
CA SER A 425 26.91 -13.74 1.65
C SER A 425 28.42 -14.00 1.50
N ALA A 426 29.13 -14.08 2.61
CA ALA A 426 30.56 -14.43 2.63
C ALA A 426 30.80 -15.83 2.02
N ASN A 427 29.88 -16.77 2.26
CA ASN A 427 29.96 -18.14 1.79
C ASN A 427 29.95 -18.25 0.26
N THR A 428 29.17 -17.42 -0.45
CA THR A 428 29.12 -17.46 -1.92
C THR A 428 30.45 -17.04 -2.54
N HIS A 429 31.10 -16.02 -1.96
CA HIS A 429 32.41 -15.55 -2.38
C HIS A 429 33.53 -16.55 -2.04
N ASP A 430 33.45 -17.21 -0.88
CA ASP A 430 34.38 -18.25 -0.48
C ASP A 430 34.34 -19.44 -1.46
N SER A 431 33.16 -19.95 -1.77
CA SER A 431 32.96 -21.06 -2.71
C SER A 431 33.41 -20.71 -4.15
N LEU A 432 33.20 -19.47 -4.58
CA LEU A 432 33.69 -18.98 -5.89
C LEU A 432 35.24 -18.90 -5.87
N GLY A 433 35.83 -18.47 -4.75
CA GLY A 433 37.29 -18.46 -4.54
C GLY A 433 37.90 -19.82 -4.69
N GLU A 434 37.29 -20.86 -4.08
CA GLU A 434 37.73 -22.25 -4.19
C GLU A 434 37.66 -22.76 -5.64
N ALA A 435 36.57 -22.49 -6.35
CA ALA A 435 36.42 -22.89 -7.75
C ALA A 435 37.47 -22.24 -8.66
N TYR A 436 37.81 -20.98 -8.45
CA TYR A 436 38.89 -20.31 -9.17
C TYR A 436 40.26 -20.89 -8.82
N MET A 437 40.51 -21.17 -7.55
CA MET A 437 41.76 -21.79 -7.12
C MET A 437 41.94 -23.17 -7.77
N GLU A 438 40.92 -24.00 -7.78
CA GLU A 438 40.91 -25.31 -8.43
C GLU A 438 41.06 -25.21 -9.97
N HIS A 439 40.55 -24.16 -10.57
CA HIS A 439 40.70 -23.91 -12.00
C HIS A 439 42.10 -23.39 -12.37
N GLY A 440 42.82 -22.77 -11.42
CA GLY A 440 44.13 -22.18 -11.63
C GLY A 440 44.12 -20.65 -11.79
N ASP A 441 42.97 -20.00 -11.63
CA ASP A 441 42.79 -18.56 -11.73
C ASP A 441 43.14 -17.85 -10.43
N ARG A 442 44.43 -17.86 -10.07
CA ARG A 442 44.94 -17.41 -8.76
C ARG A 442 44.47 -16.01 -8.37
N GLU A 443 44.48 -15.03 -9.30
CA GLU A 443 44.10 -13.66 -8.98
C GLU A 443 42.60 -13.52 -8.68
N LEU A 444 41.75 -14.27 -9.42
CA LEU A 444 40.31 -14.30 -9.20
C LEU A 444 39.99 -14.98 -7.85
N ALA A 445 40.71 -16.04 -7.50
CA ALA A 445 40.57 -16.68 -6.21
C ALA A 445 40.90 -15.72 -5.06
N ILE A 446 42.03 -15.00 -5.15
CA ILE A 446 42.41 -14.00 -4.14
C ILE A 446 41.35 -12.93 -3.97
N ARG A 447 40.81 -12.39 -5.06
CA ARG A 447 39.74 -11.37 -5.00
C ARG A 447 38.50 -11.90 -4.29
N SER A 448 38.07 -13.12 -4.63
CA SER A 448 36.90 -13.75 -4.05
C SER A 448 37.07 -14.03 -2.55
N TYR A 449 38.18 -14.57 -2.12
CA TYR A 449 38.47 -14.81 -0.70
C TYR A 449 38.59 -13.51 0.11
N ARG A 450 39.19 -12.45 -0.45
CA ARG A 450 39.23 -11.13 0.19
C ARG A 450 37.80 -10.58 0.39
N ARG A 451 36.96 -10.70 -0.63
CA ARG A 451 35.56 -10.26 -0.50
C ARG A 451 34.80 -11.06 0.55
N SER A 452 35.06 -12.36 0.65
CA SER A 452 34.51 -13.18 1.72
C SER A 452 34.91 -12.68 3.10
N LEU A 453 36.21 -12.33 3.32
CA LEU A 453 36.70 -11.79 4.59
C LEU A 453 36.19 -10.37 4.91
N GLU A 454 35.92 -9.54 3.88
CA GLU A 454 35.29 -8.24 4.08
C GLU A 454 33.84 -8.40 4.63
N LEU A 455 33.13 -9.42 4.17
CA LEU A 455 31.77 -9.71 4.59
C LEU A 455 31.69 -10.47 5.92
N ASP A 456 32.64 -11.40 6.14
CA ASP A 456 32.81 -12.15 7.38
C ASP A 456 34.30 -12.21 7.77
N PRO A 457 34.77 -11.30 8.62
CA PRO A 457 36.14 -11.32 9.11
C PRO A 457 36.52 -12.60 9.89
N GLY A 458 35.52 -13.39 10.31
CA GLY A 458 35.69 -14.68 11.01
C GLY A 458 35.95 -15.85 10.08
N ASN A 459 35.82 -15.72 8.75
CA ASN A 459 35.99 -16.84 7.82
C ASN A 459 37.42 -17.37 7.82
N ALA A 460 37.64 -18.46 8.59
CA ALA A 460 38.94 -19.10 8.74
C ALA A 460 39.42 -19.76 7.43
N ASN A 461 38.50 -20.30 6.61
CA ASN A 461 38.83 -20.92 5.33
C ASN A 461 39.42 -19.89 4.34
N ALA A 462 38.74 -18.77 4.13
CA ALA A 462 39.21 -17.71 3.25
C ALA A 462 40.60 -17.19 3.67
N ARG A 463 40.84 -17.05 4.98
CA ARG A 463 42.16 -16.64 5.52
C ARG A 463 43.26 -17.66 5.20
N ALA A 464 43.02 -18.94 5.49
CA ALA A 464 43.97 -20.01 5.20
C ALA A 464 44.27 -20.12 3.70
N MET A 465 43.27 -19.95 2.83
CA MET A 465 43.47 -20.00 1.38
C MET A 465 44.25 -18.80 0.86
N LEU A 466 44.05 -17.61 1.39
CA LEU A 466 44.87 -16.43 1.04
C LEU A 466 46.33 -16.61 1.45
N GLU A 467 46.61 -17.16 2.62
CA GLU A 467 47.97 -17.50 3.06
C GLU A 467 48.63 -18.51 2.09
N LYS A 468 47.90 -19.58 1.75
CA LYS A 468 48.35 -20.60 0.78
C LYS A 468 48.62 -20.00 -0.60
N LEU A 469 47.85 -19.01 -1.01
CA LEU A 469 48.04 -18.27 -2.27
C LEU A 469 49.12 -17.18 -2.15
N GLY A 470 49.85 -17.06 -1.03
CA GLY A 470 50.91 -16.06 -0.83
C GLY A 470 50.42 -14.62 -0.88
N SER A 471 49.19 -14.40 -0.48
CA SER A 471 48.53 -13.09 -0.41
C SER A 471 48.09 -12.85 1.04
N ARG A 472 48.67 -11.84 1.70
CA ARG A 472 48.24 -11.40 3.03
C ARG A 472 47.16 -10.32 2.94
#